data_7e7e9f64857c39c739d688c0e8f02830
#
_entry.id   7e7e9f64857c39c739d688c0e8f02830
#
_cell.length_a   1.000
_cell.length_b   1.000
_cell.length_c   1.000
_cell.angle_alpha   90.00
_cell.angle_beta   90.00
_cell.angle_gamma   90.00
#
_symmetry.space_group_name_H-M   'P 1'
#
loop_
_entity.id
_entity.type
_entity.pdbx_description
1 polymer ?
#
loop_
_entity_poly.entity_id
_entity_poly.type
_entity_poly.pdbx_seq_one_letter_code
_entity_poly.pdbx_strand_id
1 'polypeptide(L)' 'MNQQATASQKTRAEQETENEANRLREQIDTALAAVAVRSPDEIESLQSAADRIERAARDLSDALRQLAQQRKVPEI' A
#
# COMPACT_ATOMS: atom_id res chain seq x y z
N MET A 1 -15.00 -20.61 18.82
CA MET A 1 -14.80 -20.05 18.36
C MET A 1 -14.90 -18.67 18.11
N ASN A 2 -15.44 -17.90 18.81
CA ASN A 2 -15.54 -16.59 18.61
C ASN A 2 -14.35 -15.82 18.82
N GLN A 3 -13.43 -16.33 19.48
CA GLN A 3 -12.27 -15.69 19.62
C GLN A 3 -11.60 -15.34 18.43
N GLN A 4 -11.67 -16.09 17.45
CA GLN A 4 -11.08 -15.79 16.24
C GLN A 4 -11.66 -14.63 15.62
N ALA A 5 -12.91 -14.50 15.65
CA ALA A 5 -13.58 -13.41 15.04
C ALA A 5 -13.12 -12.14 15.70
N THR A 6 -13.00 -12.14 16.99
CA THR A 6 -12.59 -10.97 17.68
C THR A 6 -11.16 -10.65 17.40
N ALA A 7 -10.35 -11.63 17.40
CA ALA A 7 -8.96 -11.41 17.19
C ALA A 7 -8.68 -10.89 15.81
N SER A 8 -9.47 -11.25 14.84
CA SER A 8 -9.21 -10.82 13.51
C SER A 8 -9.91 -9.55 13.16
N GLN A 9 -10.65 -8.96 14.07
CA GLN A 9 -11.28 -7.75 13.75
C GLN A 9 -10.28 -6.65 13.64
N LYS A 10 -10.28 -5.91 12.61
CA LYS A 10 -9.39 -4.81 12.41
C LYS A 10 -10.16 -3.54 12.36
N THR A 11 -9.55 -2.46 12.77
CA THR A 11 -10.20 -1.18 12.67
C THR A 11 -10.19 -0.80 11.20
N ARG A 12 -10.97 0.20 10.84
CA ARG A 12 -11.03 0.66 9.49
C ARG A 12 -9.68 1.17 9.07
N ALA A 13 -8.99 1.87 9.97
CA ALA A 13 -7.68 2.40 9.64
C ALA A 13 -6.68 1.28 9.36
N GLU A 14 -6.75 0.19 10.13
CA GLU A 14 -5.86 -0.92 9.90
C GLU A 14 -6.15 -1.56 8.56
N GLN A 15 -7.44 -1.70 8.24
CA GLN A 15 -7.83 -2.31 7.00
C GLN A 15 -7.38 -1.44 5.83
N GLU A 16 -7.54 -0.13 5.93
CA GLU A 16 -7.14 0.77 4.87
C GLU A 16 -5.64 0.75 4.68
N THR A 17 -4.89 0.66 5.77
CA THR A 17 -3.44 0.61 5.67
C THR A 17 -3.01 -0.66 4.95
N GLU A 18 -3.65 -1.77 5.26
CA GLU A 18 -3.32 -3.02 4.60
C GLU A 18 -3.67 -2.97 3.12
N ASN A 19 -4.79 -2.33 2.79
CA ASN A 19 -5.18 -2.23 1.41
C ASN A 19 -4.17 -1.40 0.62
N GLU A 20 -3.68 -0.31 1.22
CA GLU A 20 -2.70 0.51 0.53
C GLU A 20 -1.36 -0.22 0.39
N ALA A 21 -1.00 -1.01 1.39
CA ALA A 21 0.23 -1.79 1.30
C ALA A 21 0.13 -2.82 0.20
N ASN A 22 -1.03 -3.46 0.07
CA ASN A 22 -1.23 -4.45 -0.97
C ASN A 22 -1.21 -3.80 -2.34
N ARG A 23 -1.73 -2.59 -2.45
CA ARG A 23 -1.73 -1.88 -3.70
C ARG A 23 -0.28 -1.56 -4.11
N LEU A 24 0.54 -1.12 -3.15
CA LEU A 24 1.92 -0.84 -3.45
C LEU A 24 2.63 -2.11 -3.90
N ARG A 25 2.34 -3.23 -3.26
CA ARG A 25 2.94 -4.47 -3.61
C ARG A 25 2.59 -4.84 -5.05
N GLU A 26 1.34 -4.64 -5.46
CA GLU A 26 0.93 -4.92 -6.82
C GLU A 26 1.66 -4.03 -7.80
N GLN A 27 1.87 -2.77 -7.45
CA GLN A 27 2.58 -1.87 -8.34
C GLN A 27 4.05 -2.27 -8.46
N ILE A 28 4.63 -2.80 -7.40
CA ILE A 28 5.99 -3.27 -7.45
C ILE A 28 6.08 -4.49 -8.38
N ASP A 29 5.11 -5.39 -8.29
CA ASP A 29 5.11 -6.56 -9.15
C ASP A 29 4.96 -6.15 -10.61
N THR A 30 4.13 -5.16 -10.88
CA THR A 30 3.93 -4.66 -12.23
C THR A 30 5.22 -4.03 -12.74
N ALA A 31 5.94 -3.33 -11.87
CA ALA A 31 7.18 -2.70 -12.25
C ALA A 31 8.24 -3.74 -12.60
N LEU A 32 8.28 -4.83 -11.83
CA LEU A 32 9.23 -5.88 -12.11
C LEU A 32 8.94 -6.51 -13.47
N ALA A 33 7.67 -6.67 -13.81
CA ALA A 33 7.30 -7.20 -15.09
C ALA A 33 7.70 -6.22 -16.19
N ALA A 34 7.56 -4.93 -15.95
CA ALA A 34 7.92 -3.93 -16.94
C ALA A 34 9.43 -3.93 -17.23
N VAL A 35 10.22 -4.21 -16.20
CA VAL A 35 11.66 -4.26 -16.37
C VAL A 35 12.04 -5.39 -17.31
N ALA A 36 11.30 -6.48 -17.26
CA ALA A 36 11.63 -7.64 -18.07
C ALA A 36 11.22 -7.51 -19.54
N VAL A 37 10.28 -6.61 -19.83
CA VAL A 37 9.78 -6.48 -21.17
C VAL A 37 10.64 -5.53 -21.99
N ARG A 38 11.00 -5.93 -23.21
CA ARG A 38 11.76 -5.07 -24.07
C ARG A 38 10.88 -4.80 -25.26
N SER A 39 10.38 -3.60 -25.35
CA SER A 39 9.49 -3.24 -26.45
C SER A 39 9.69 -1.78 -26.74
N PRO A 40 9.13 -1.30 -27.84
CA PRO A 40 9.26 0.11 -28.18
C PRO A 40 8.68 1.02 -27.12
N ASP A 41 7.72 0.52 -26.36
CA ASP A 41 7.08 1.32 -25.35
C ASP A 41 7.71 1.17 -23.99
N GLU A 42 8.83 0.49 -23.88
CA GLU A 42 9.40 0.20 -22.58
C GLU A 42 9.69 1.44 -21.75
N ILE A 43 10.10 2.53 -22.38
CA ILE A 43 10.41 3.73 -21.63
C ILE A 43 9.15 4.30 -20.98
N GLU A 44 8.06 4.34 -21.70
CA GLU A 44 6.82 4.85 -21.15
C GLU A 44 6.32 3.92 -20.08
N SER A 45 6.46 2.63 -20.25
CA SER A 45 6.03 1.67 -19.27
C SER A 45 6.81 1.82 -17.98
N LEU A 46 8.11 2.04 -18.09
CA LEU A 46 8.93 2.21 -16.91
C LEU A 46 8.59 3.49 -16.17
N GLN A 47 8.36 4.57 -16.92
CA GLN A 47 8.01 5.82 -16.30
C GLN A 47 6.64 5.76 -15.63
N SER A 48 5.72 5.07 -16.27
CA SER A 48 4.39 4.92 -15.72
C SER A 48 4.45 4.09 -14.44
N ALA A 49 5.29 3.06 -14.42
CA ALA A 49 5.45 2.23 -13.24
C ALA A 49 6.03 3.05 -12.10
N ALA A 50 6.98 3.93 -12.40
CA ALA A 50 7.57 4.76 -11.37
C ALA A 50 6.52 5.68 -10.75
N ASP A 51 5.68 6.29 -11.58
CA ASP A 51 4.65 7.18 -11.09
C ASP A 51 3.64 6.45 -10.22
N ARG A 52 3.28 5.25 -10.60
CA ARG A 52 2.32 4.49 -9.84
C ARG A 52 2.88 4.07 -8.50
N ILE A 53 4.16 3.72 -8.47
CA ILE A 53 4.80 3.34 -7.23
C ILE A 53 4.87 4.54 -6.31
N GLU A 54 5.22 5.70 -6.82
CA GLU A 54 5.30 6.88 -6.00
C GLU A 54 3.95 7.21 -5.39
N ARG A 55 2.91 7.10 -6.19
CA ARG A 55 1.58 7.42 -5.70
C ARG A 55 1.15 6.40 -4.66
N ALA A 56 1.35 5.12 -4.91
CA ALA A 56 0.95 4.09 -3.98
C ALA A 56 1.74 4.19 -2.68
N ALA A 57 3.03 4.54 -2.78
CA ALA A 57 3.86 4.68 -1.60
C ALA A 57 3.42 5.87 -0.76
N ARG A 58 3.01 6.94 -1.42
CA ARG A 58 2.56 8.11 -0.72
C ARG A 58 1.27 7.81 0.01
N ASP A 59 0.36 7.09 -0.65
CA ASP A 59 -0.91 6.74 -0.04
C ASP A 59 -0.68 5.82 1.17
N LEU A 60 0.26 4.90 1.06
CA LEU A 60 0.57 4.03 2.18
C LEU A 60 1.20 4.83 3.32
N SER A 61 2.08 5.76 3.00
CA SER A 61 2.70 6.57 4.02
C SER A 61 1.66 7.38 4.78
N ASP A 62 0.70 7.94 4.05
CA ASP A 62 -0.35 8.72 4.67
C ASP A 62 -1.23 7.82 5.55
N ALA A 63 -1.53 6.62 5.09
CA ALA A 63 -2.34 5.71 5.88
C ALA A 63 -1.61 5.33 7.18
N LEU A 64 -0.31 5.12 7.10
CA LEU A 64 0.47 4.78 8.27
C LEU A 64 0.49 5.92 9.27
N ARG A 65 0.60 7.14 8.77
CA ARG A 65 0.60 8.29 9.67
C ARG A 65 -0.73 8.45 10.35
N GLN A 66 -1.81 8.20 9.64
CA GLN A 66 -3.12 8.29 10.23
C GLN A 66 -3.32 7.20 11.26
N LEU A 67 -2.82 6.00 11.00
CA LEU A 67 -2.91 4.93 11.94
C LEU A 67 -2.13 5.26 13.21
N ALA A 68 -0.97 5.87 13.04
CA ALA A 68 -0.16 6.26 14.17
C ALA A 68 -0.90 7.29 15.02
N GLN A 69 -1.58 8.21 14.37
CA GLN A 69 -2.33 9.22 15.10
C GLN A 69 -3.45 8.57 15.88
N GLN A 70 -4.11 7.61 15.33
CA GLN A 70 -5.18 6.95 16.03
C GLN A 70 -4.71 6.15 17.22
N ARG A 71 -3.51 5.64 17.16
CA ARG A 71 -2.97 4.87 18.25
C ARG A 71 -2.30 5.73 19.30
N LYS A 72 -2.15 7.02 19.00
CA LYS A 72 -1.54 7.88 19.93
C LYS A 72 -2.59 8.27 20.89
N VAL A 73 -2.68 7.62 21.99
CA VAL A 73 -3.71 7.86 22.93
C VAL A 73 -3.39 9.01 23.82
N PRO A 74 -4.28 9.93 23.97
CA PRO A 74 -4.02 11.07 24.78
C PRO A 74 -3.78 10.66 26.20
N GLU A 75 -2.87 11.33 26.82
CA GLU A 75 -2.60 10.97 28.12
C GLU A 75 -3.52 11.67 28.95
N ILE A 76 -4.23 11.20 29.75
CA ILE A 76 -5.17 11.96 30.50
C ILE A 76 -4.75 12.15 31.87
#